data_640959dc8b0dbd4fa787ac1a8ba2074f
#
_entry.id   640959dc8b0dbd4fa787ac1a8ba2074f
#
_cell.length_a   1.000
_cell.length_b   1.000
_cell.length_c   1.000
_cell.angle_alpha   90.00
_cell.angle_beta   90.00
_cell.angle_gamma   90.00
#
_symmetry.space_group_name_H-M   'P 1'
#
loop_
_entity.id
_entity.type
_entity.pdbx_description
1 polymer ?
#
loop_
_entity_poly.entity_id
_entity_poly.type
_entity_poly.pdbx_seq_one_letter_code
_entity_poly.pdbx_strand_id
1 'polypeptide(L)'
;MKVYTKQELNTHSQSLTYDDISLIPTQISKIKSRTEALTNSNFLGLKLNVPVISSPMDSVTGLEMAKELSRLGCIGILNRFDSSLDSLLNSKNGRGIKAVSIALNTDLKTIEKIVEKKYMICIDTANANNKEVLKKTEQIKKKFDVKVIVGNIAHGESLYQLEDAGADAVRVGIGSGSVCTTSIQTGIGIGQVSSLLNIYHIRNEKKIKIEIIADGGIKSPGDVAKAIALGADVVMLGRMLSGTRETPGEVIKYNGQLWKKYRGSASFGVKMRNEFIEGEETMVAYKGAVKNVIDGISDGLKSSMSYMNCFNLDELRKTETFAILSNSSYLERLPKM
;
A
#
# COMPACT_ATOMS: atom_id res chain seq x y z
N MET A 1 -26.15 1.73 -19.24
CA MET A 1 -25.08 2.08 -18.28
C MET A 1 -23.93 2.71 -19.07
N LYS A 2 -23.41 3.87 -18.65
CA LYS A 2 -22.22 4.44 -19.26
C LYS A 2 -20.99 3.68 -18.75
N VAL A 3 -20.10 3.30 -19.66
CA VAL A 3 -18.80 2.72 -19.39
C VAL A 3 -17.76 3.85 -19.48
N TYR A 4 -16.83 3.91 -18.53
CA TYR A 4 -15.81 4.94 -18.44
C TYR A 4 -14.44 4.35 -18.71
N THR A 5 -13.62 5.05 -19.49
CA THR A 5 -12.20 4.77 -19.64
C THR A 5 -11.40 5.35 -18.47
N LYS A 6 -10.13 4.93 -18.32
CA LYS A 6 -9.22 5.56 -17.34
C LYS A 6 -9.09 7.06 -17.55
N GLN A 7 -9.06 7.52 -18.81
CA GLN A 7 -8.96 8.94 -19.13
C GLN A 7 -10.20 9.71 -18.68
N GLU A 8 -11.40 9.17 -18.92
CA GLU A 8 -12.65 9.80 -18.47
C GLU A 8 -12.75 9.84 -16.93
N LEU A 9 -12.29 8.78 -16.24
CA LEU A 9 -12.24 8.77 -14.78
C LEU A 9 -11.22 9.78 -14.25
N ASN A 10 -10.05 9.93 -14.90
CA ASN A 10 -9.01 10.89 -14.49
C ASN A 10 -9.48 12.34 -14.59
N THR A 11 -10.33 12.64 -15.57
CA THR A 11 -10.91 13.98 -15.78
C THR A 11 -12.29 14.15 -15.16
N HIS A 12 -12.73 13.19 -14.34
CA HIS A 12 -14.04 13.26 -13.69
C HIS A 12 -14.09 14.43 -12.68
N SER A 13 -15.22 15.14 -12.67
CA SER A 13 -15.40 16.34 -11.85
C SER A 13 -15.40 16.08 -10.34
N GLN A 14 -15.58 14.82 -9.92
CA GLN A 14 -15.57 14.41 -8.52
C GLN A 14 -14.31 13.61 -8.20
N SER A 15 -13.84 13.72 -6.96
CA SER A 15 -12.76 12.89 -6.45
C SER A 15 -13.29 11.49 -6.10
N LEU A 16 -12.81 10.47 -6.80
CA LEU A 16 -13.31 9.10 -6.73
C LEU A 16 -12.50 8.23 -5.78
N THR A 17 -13.21 7.36 -5.04
CA THR A 17 -12.67 6.30 -4.19
C THR A 17 -12.94 4.91 -4.81
N TYR A 18 -12.42 3.83 -4.21
CA TYR A 18 -12.72 2.47 -4.66
C TYR A 18 -14.21 2.11 -4.55
N ASP A 19 -14.94 2.77 -3.62
CA ASP A 19 -16.37 2.52 -3.44
C ASP A 19 -17.21 3.12 -4.58
N ASP A 20 -16.69 4.13 -5.28
CA ASP A 20 -17.38 4.82 -6.38
C ASP A 20 -17.27 4.10 -7.72
N ILE A 21 -16.39 3.10 -7.86
CA ILE A 21 -16.18 2.42 -9.13
C ILE A 21 -16.32 0.90 -9.04
N SER A 22 -16.57 0.26 -10.19
CA SER A 22 -16.53 -1.18 -10.38
C SER A 22 -15.77 -1.54 -11.66
N LEU A 23 -15.05 -2.67 -11.63
CA LEU A 23 -14.59 -3.35 -12.83
C LEU A 23 -15.80 -3.96 -13.56
N ILE A 24 -15.78 -3.96 -14.88
CA ILE A 24 -16.83 -4.51 -15.72
C ILE A 24 -16.27 -5.66 -16.54
N PRO A 25 -16.80 -6.87 -16.43
CA PRO A 25 -16.44 -7.95 -17.34
C PRO A 25 -16.96 -7.63 -18.76
N THR A 26 -16.05 -7.30 -19.67
CA THR A 26 -16.39 -6.81 -21.01
C THR A 26 -16.14 -7.83 -22.11
N GLN A 27 -15.52 -8.97 -21.77
CA GLN A 27 -15.13 -10.02 -22.72
C GLN A 27 -15.60 -11.39 -22.26
N ILE A 28 -15.80 -12.28 -23.22
CA ILE A 28 -15.94 -13.71 -22.91
C ILE A 28 -14.60 -14.22 -22.39
N SER A 29 -14.57 -14.65 -21.14
CA SER A 29 -13.35 -15.16 -20.53
C SER A 29 -12.95 -16.49 -21.16
N LYS A 30 -11.68 -16.61 -21.51
CA LYS A 30 -11.04 -17.85 -21.96
C LYS A 30 -10.45 -18.65 -20.81
N ILE A 31 -10.43 -18.09 -19.61
CA ILE A 31 -9.91 -18.71 -18.38
C ILE A 31 -10.90 -19.79 -17.93
N LYS A 32 -10.50 -21.05 -17.99
CA LYS A 32 -11.32 -22.20 -17.61
C LYS A 32 -11.37 -22.40 -16.09
N SER A 33 -10.28 -22.09 -15.41
CA SER A 33 -10.16 -22.18 -13.96
C SER A 33 -9.44 -20.95 -13.42
N ARG A 34 -9.87 -20.44 -12.25
CA ARG A 34 -9.22 -19.32 -11.55
C ARG A 34 -7.74 -19.59 -11.24
N THR A 35 -7.34 -20.87 -11.20
CA THR A 35 -5.94 -21.29 -11.00
C THR A 35 -5.02 -20.95 -12.18
N GLU A 36 -5.57 -20.67 -13.36
CA GLU A 36 -4.82 -20.22 -14.53
C GLU A 36 -4.39 -18.75 -14.43
N ALA A 37 -5.08 -17.96 -13.58
CA ALA A 37 -4.73 -16.56 -13.35
C ALA A 37 -3.54 -16.46 -12.37
N LEU A 38 -2.46 -15.80 -12.81
CA LEU A 38 -1.22 -15.70 -12.07
C LEU A 38 -1.14 -14.33 -11.36
N THR A 39 -1.10 -14.35 -10.04
CA THR A 39 -1.01 -13.14 -9.19
C THR A 39 0.42 -12.70 -8.90
N ASN A 40 1.41 -13.41 -9.43
CA ASN A 40 2.81 -13.04 -9.25
C ASN A 40 3.14 -11.73 -9.98
N SER A 41 4.03 -10.94 -9.39
CA SER A 41 4.52 -9.67 -9.93
C SER A 41 6.00 -9.50 -9.67
N ASN A 42 6.61 -8.52 -10.32
CA ASN A 42 7.92 -8.00 -9.96
C ASN A 42 7.72 -6.63 -9.32
N PHE A 43 8.46 -6.34 -8.26
CA PHE A 43 8.50 -5.04 -7.63
C PHE A 43 9.92 -4.74 -7.17
N LEU A 44 10.51 -3.65 -7.67
CA LEU A 44 11.89 -3.23 -7.40
C LEU A 44 12.93 -4.35 -7.56
N GLY A 45 12.69 -5.25 -8.53
CA GLY A 45 13.55 -6.41 -8.81
C GLY A 45 13.27 -7.65 -7.95
N LEU A 46 12.30 -7.59 -7.03
CA LEU A 46 11.86 -8.76 -6.25
C LEU A 46 10.65 -9.43 -6.89
N LYS A 47 10.70 -10.76 -6.99
CA LYS A 47 9.53 -11.57 -7.38
C LYS A 47 8.58 -11.71 -6.20
N LEU A 48 7.32 -11.35 -6.40
CA LEU A 48 6.24 -11.49 -5.43
C LEU A 48 5.25 -12.54 -5.88
N ASN A 49 4.69 -13.33 -4.96
CA ASN A 49 3.61 -14.28 -5.24
C ASN A 49 2.25 -13.54 -5.32
N VAL A 50 2.10 -12.49 -4.50
CA VAL A 50 0.92 -11.62 -4.46
C VAL A 50 1.43 -10.17 -4.38
N PRO A 51 0.85 -9.20 -5.10
CA PRO A 51 1.35 -7.83 -5.18
C PRO A 51 1.02 -7.03 -3.91
N VAL A 52 1.42 -7.53 -2.74
CA VAL A 52 1.09 -7.00 -1.41
C VAL A 52 2.33 -6.58 -0.65
N ILE A 53 2.27 -5.37 -0.11
CA ILE A 53 3.24 -4.82 0.86
C ILE A 53 2.49 -4.45 2.14
N SER A 54 3.06 -4.71 3.33
CA SER A 54 2.48 -4.21 4.57
C SER A 54 2.95 -2.79 4.91
N SER A 55 2.02 -2.00 5.46
CA SER A 55 2.28 -0.63 5.89
C SER A 55 3.26 -0.57 7.06
N PRO A 56 4.23 0.38 7.08
CA PRO A 56 5.23 0.53 8.14
C PRO A 56 4.63 1.19 9.41
N MET A 57 3.56 0.61 9.93
CA MET A 57 2.88 1.05 11.14
C MET A 57 3.28 0.14 12.30
N ASP A 58 3.46 0.71 13.48
CA ASP A 58 3.86 -0.02 14.69
C ASP A 58 2.84 -1.06 15.16
N SER A 59 1.57 -0.90 14.77
CA SER A 59 0.48 -1.85 15.01
C SER A 59 0.24 -2.86 13.86
N VAL A 60 1.06 -2.80 12.79
CA VAL A 60 0.92 -3.67 11.61
C VAL A 60 2.20 -4.45 11.34
N THR A 61 3.34 -3.77 11.15
CA THR A 61 4.56 -4.43 10.68
C THR A 61 5.70 -4.34 11.67
N GLY A 62 5.76 -5.30 12.58
CA GLY A 62 6.93 -5.65 13.36
C GLY A 62 7.76 -6.74 12.65
N LEU A 63 8.77 -7.27 13.35
CA LEU A 63 9.69 -8.29 12.82
C LEU A 63 8.97 -9.57 12.37
N GLU A 64 8.00 -10.05 13.15
CA GLU A 64 7.29 -11.30 12.84
C GLU A 64 6.42 -11.16 11.56
N MET A 65 5.70 -10.05 11.43
CA MET A 65 4.93 -9.77 10.22
C MET A 65 5.83 -9.65 9.00
N ALA A 66 6.93 -8.92 9.10
CA ALA A 66 7.84 -8.72 7.97
C ALA A 66 8.48 -10.04 7.50
N LYS A 67 8.86 -10.94 8.44
CA LYS A 67 9.39 -12.27 8.11
C LYS A 67 8.33 -13.15 7.47
N GLU A 68 7.13 -13.21 8.04
CA GLU A 68 6.07 -14.09 7.53
C GLU A 68 5.61 -13.64 6.14
N LEU A 69 5.43 -12.33 5.90
CA LEU A 69 5.12 -11.82 4.59
C LEU A 69 6.20 -12.16 3.55
N SER A 70 7.47 -12.08 3.91
CA SER A 70 8.55 -12.51 3.03
C SER A 70 8.49 -14.00 2.70
N ARG A 71 8.14 -14.86 3.68
CA ARG A 71 7.94 -16.30 3.48
C ARG A 71 6.77 -16.59 2.53
N LEU A 72 5.73 -15.76 2.56
CA LEU A 72 4.57 -15.86 1.67
C LEU A 72 4.82 -15.25 0.27
N GLY A 73 6.01 -14.69 0.02
CA GLY A 73 6.32 -14.02 -1.25
C GLY A 73 5.70 -12.63 -1.37
N CYS A 74 5.52 -11.94 -0.25
CA CYS A 74 5.10 -10.54 -0.13
C CYS A 74 6.22 -9.72 0.51
N ILE A 75 6.03 -8.41 0.72
CA ILE A 75 6.99 -7.53 1.39
C ILE A 75 6.39 -6.98 2.68
N GLY A 76 7.10 -7.10 3.81
CA GLY A 76 6.85 -6.34 5.01
C GLY A 76 7.83 -5.18 5.11
N ILE A 77 7.34 -3.93 5.18
CA ILE A 77 8.19 -2.79 5.51
C ILE A 77 8.19 -2.61 7.02
N LEU A 78 9.33 -2.92 7.65
CA LEU A 78 9.47 -2.78 9.10
C LEU A 78 9.24 -1.33 9.53
N ASN A 79 8.44 -1.13 10.57
CA ASN A 79 8.18 0.19 11.11
C ASN A 79 9.42 0.81 11.79
N ARG A 80 9.42 2.15 11.93
CA ARG A 80 10.49 2.96 12.54
C ARG A 80 10.17 3.49 13.93
N PHE A 81 9.02 3.13 14.50
CA PHE A 81 8.47 3.75 15.70
C PHE A 81 8.81 3.00 16.98
N ASP A 82 9.27 1.77 16.87
CA ASP A 82 9.69 0.92 17.99
C ASP A 82 11.17 0.52 17.86
N SER A 83 11.67 -0.24 18.82
CA SER A 83 13.05 -0.75 18.83
C SER A 83 13.34 -1.88 17.83
N SER A 84 12.38 -2.23 16.98
CA SER A 84 12.54 -3.35 16.03
C SER A 84 13.67 -3.11 15.03
N LEU A 85 13.83 -1.86 14.55
CA LEU A 85 14.91 -1.50 13.63
C LEU A 85 16.27 -1.66 14.30
N ASP A 86 16.46 -1.11 15.51
CA ASP A 86 17.74 -1.22 16.26
C ASP A 86 18.06 -2.68 16.56
N SER A 87 17.05 -3.45 17.00
CA SER A 87 17.18 -4.89 17.23
C SER A 87 17.60 -5.63 15.97
N LEU A 88 17.01 -5.29 14.82
CA LEU A 88 17.33 -5.85 13.52
C LEU A 88 18.76 -5.52 13.09
N LEU A 89 19.19 -4.26 13.21
CA LEU A 89 20.52 -3.80 12.79
C LEU A 89 21.63 -4.41 13.64
N ASN A 90 21.38 -4.65 14.93
CA ASN A 90 22.32 -5.25 15.86
C ASN A 90 22.31 -6.79 15.86
N SER A 91 21.32 -7.42 15.22
CA SER A 91 21.19 -8.88 15.18
C SER A 91 21.80 -9.49 13.91
N LYS A 92 22.20 -10.79 14.00
CA LYS A 92 22.52 -11.61 12.82
C LYS A 92 21.27 -12.17 12.15
N ASN A 93 20.08 -12.01 12.74
CA ASN A 93 18.84 -12.71 12.39
C ASN A 93 17.88 -11.88 11.50
N GLY A 94 18.40 -11.03 10.63
CA GLY A 94 17.58 -10.29 9.65
C GLY A 94 17.11 -11.09 8.44
N ARG A 95 17.26 -12.43 8.45
CA ARG A 95 16.84 -13.29 7.33
C ARG A 95 15.35 -13.12 7.07
N GLY A 96 14.98 -12.85 5.82
CA GLY A 96 13.61 -12.66 5.39
C GLY A 96 13.13 -11.20 5.37
N ILE A 97 13.75 -10.27 6.10
CA ILE A 97 13.39 -8.85 5.98
C ILE A 97 13.86 -8.31 4.63
N LYS A 98 13.01 -7.53 3.96
CA LYS A 98 13.29 -6.94 2.65
C LYS A 98 13.37 -5.42 2.66
N ALA A 99 12.61 -4.78 3.54
CA ALA A 99 12.49 -3.33 3.59
C ALA A 99 12.32 -2.81 5.02
N VAL A 100 12.82 -1.61 5.26
CA VAL A 100 12.65 -0.90 6.53
C VAL A 100 12.24 0.55 6.29
N SER A 101 11.44 1.13 7.17
CA SER A 101 11.12 2.55 7.10
C SER A 101 12.10 3.40 7.90
N ILE A 102 12.32 4.63 7.43
CA ILE A 102 13.14 5.64 8.08
C ILE A 102 12.41 6.98 8.16
N ALA A 103 12.82 7.82 9.11
CA ALA A 103 12.44 9.22 9.18
C ALA A 103 13.39 10.11 8.35
N LEU A 104 12.99 11.34 8.03
CA LEU A 104 13.85 12.30 7.33
C LEU A 104 15.16 12.61 8.07
N ASN A 105 15.10 12.67 9.40
CA ASN A 105 16.26 12.96 10.27
C ASN A 105 17.11 11.73 10.61
N THR A 106 16.82 10.55 10.04
CA THR A 106 17.66 9.36 10.23
C THR A 106 19.07 9.65 9.70
N ASP A 107 20.08 9.40 10.53
CA ASP A 107 21.48 9.70 10.21
C ASP A 107 22.07 8.71 9.18
N LEU A 108 23.15 9.13 8.51
CA LEU A 108 23.77 8.33 7.45
C LEU A 108 24.45 7.06 7.96
N LYS A 109 24.88 7.00 9.23
CA LYS A 109 25.48 5.78 9.79
C LYS A 109 24.44 4.69 9.96
N THR A 110 23.24 5.06 10.40
CA THR A 110 22.10 4.14 10.48
C THR A 110 21.70 3.66 9.08
N ILE A 111 21.64 4.56 8.08
CA ILE A 111 21.35 4.21 6.69
C ILE A 111 22.41 3.24 6.14
N GLU A 112 23.69 3.48 6.40
CA GLU A 112 24.78 2.60 5.99
C GLU A 112 24.60 1.17 6.52
N LYS A 113 24.27 0.99 7.80
CA LYS A 113 23.95 -0.32 8.38
C LYS A 113 22.74 -1.01 7.71
N ILE A 114 21.72 -0.23 7.30
CA ILE A 114 20.56 -0.73 6.56
C ILE A 114 20.99 -1.28 5.19
N VAL A 115 21.83 -0.53 4.49
CA VAL A 115 22.33 -0.89 3.16
C VAL A 115 23.26 -2.11 3.21
N GLU A 116 24.16 -2.20 4.19
CA GLU A 116 25.03 -3.37 4.42
C GLU A 116 24.22 -4.66 4.58
N LYS A 117 23.02 -4.57 5.17
CA LYS A 117 22.10 -5.70 5.31
C LYS A 117 21.24 -5.95 4.06
N LYS A 118 21.41 -5.15 2.99
CA LYS A 118 20.69 -5.25 1.72
C LYS A 118 19.16 -5.04 1.86
N TYR A 119 18.74 -4.17 2.78
CA TYR A 119 17.34 -3.79 2.91
C TYR A 119 17.01 -2.60 2.02
N MET A 120 15.84 -2.63 1.38
CA MET A 120 15.26 -1.45 0.75
C MET A 120 14.88 -0.42 1.84
N ILE A 121 14.93 0.85 1.48
CA ILE A 121 14.61 1.96 2.38
C ILE A 121 13.25 2.54 1.98
N CYS A 122 12.35 2.73 2.96
CA CYS A 122 11.13 3.50 2.80
C CYS A 122 11.24 4.81 3.58
N ILE A 123 11.35 5.94 2.89
CA ILE A 123 11.25 7.27 3.51
C ILE A 123 9.76 7.51 3.80
N ASP A 124 9.40 7.41 5.09
CA ASP A 124 8.02 7.43 5.55
C ASP A 124 7.65 8.81 6.09
N THR A 125 6.88 9.56 5.30
CA THR A 125 6.41 10.93 5.61
C THR A 125 4.94 11.09 5.30
N ALA A 126 4.27 12.04 5.95
CA ALA A 126 2.86 12.36 5.67
C ALA A 126 2.67 12.96 4.27
N ASN A 127 3.66 13.75 3.80
CA ASN A 127 3.67 14.37 2.48
C ASN A 127 5.10 14.36 1.92
N ALA A 128 5.30 13.60 0.83
CA ALA A 128 6.60 13.51 0.16
C ALA A 128 6.84 14.60 -0.90
N ASN A 129 5.84 15.41 -1.22
CA ASN A 129 6.00 16.63 -2.02
C ASN A 129 6.72 17.71 -1.19
N ASN A 130 7.96 17.44 -0.80
CA ASN A 130 8.74 18.27 0.12
C ASN A 130 10.21 18.27 -0.26
N LYS A 131 10.84 19.46 -0.30
CA LYS A 131 12.24 19.63 -0.69
C LYS A 131 13.21 18.80 0.18
N GLU A 132 12.91 18.63 1.47
CA GLU A 132 13.77 17.83 2.35
C GLU A 132 13.68 16.33 2.04
N VAL A 133 12.53 15.85 1.53
CA VAL A 133 12.39 14.47 1.05
C VAL A 133 13.23 14.26 -0.22
N LEU A 134 13.18 15.20 -1.18
CA LEU A 134 14.03 15.17 -2.39
C LEU A 134 15.51 15.13 -2.02
N LYS A 135 15.98 16.07 -1.19
CA LYS A 135 17.37 16.13 -0.72
C LYS A 135 17.80 14.83 -0.04
N LYS A 136 16.95 14.27 0.84
CA LYS A 136 17.25 13.02 1.54
C LYS A 136 17.36 11.85 0.58
N THR A 137 16.46 11.78 -0.39
CA THR A 137 16.49 10.75 -1.44
C THR A 137 17.77 10.84 -2.25
N GLU A 138 18.11 12.03 -2.77
CA GLU A 138 19.36 12.26 -3.48
C GLU A 138 20.59 11.91 -2.66
N GLN A 139 20.63 12.31 -1.38
CA GLN A 139 21.74 12.03 -0.47
C GLN A 139 21.95 10.52 -0.31
N ILE A 140 20.88 9.75 -0.17
CA ILE A 140 20.94 8.29 -0.06
C ILE A 140 21.42 7.69 -1.38
N LYS A 141 20.84 8.08 -2.51
CA LYS A 141 21.12 7.50 -3.82
C LYS A 141 22.52 7.87 -4.33
N LYS A 142 23.05 9.06 -4.00
CA LYS A 142 24.44 9.44 -4.31
C LYS A 142 25.48 8.63 -3.53
N LYS A 143 25.14 8.20 -2.31
CA LYS A 143 26.10 7.51 -1.43
C LYS A 143 25.99 5.99 -1.50
N PHE A 144 24.79 5.44 -1.78
CA PHE A 144 24.51 4.02 -1.65
C PHE A 144 23.75 3.47 -2.88
N ASP A 145 24.12 2.27 -3.29
CA ASP A 145 23.31 1.48 -4.24
C ASP A 145 22.22 0.73 -3.46
N VAL A 146 21.07 1.39 -3.34
CA VAL A 146 19.90 0.85 -2.60
C VAL A 146 18.59 1.29 -3.23
N LYS A 147 17.57 0.45 -3.16
CA LYS A 147 16.21 0.79 -3.58
C LYS A 147 15.54 1.68 -2.55
N VAL A 148 14.97 2.82 -3.03
CA VAL A 148 14.33 3.84 -2.18
C VAL A 148 12.88 3.99 -2.57
N ILE A 149 11.98 3.70 -1.61
CA ILE A 149 10.56 3.96 -1.66
C ILE A 149 10.30 5.29 -0.96
N VAL A 150 9.50 6.17 -1.55
CA VAL A 150 9.19 7.48 -0.97
C VAL A 150 7.67 7.64 -0.83
N GLY A 151 7.21 8.24 0.21
CA GLY A 151 5.76 8.47 0.38
C GLY A 151 5.40 9.32 1.60
N ASN A 152 4.16 9.83 1.60
CA ASN A 152 3.11 9.62 0.61
C ASN A 152 2.97 10.83 -0.32
N ILE A 153 2.46 10.59 -1.52
CA ILE A 153 2.00 11.62 -2.45
C ILE A 153 0.53 11.36 -2.80
N ALA A 154 -0.19 12.40 -3.21
CA ALA A 154 -1.59 12.28 -3.68
C ALA A 154 -1.78 12.82 -5.09
N HIS A 155 -0.80 13.52 -5.63
CA HIS A 155 -0.80 14.11 -6.97
C HIS A 155 0.54 13.94 -7.64
N GLY A 156 0.56 13.76 -8.97
CA GLY A 156 1.74 13.35 -9.71
C GLY A 156 2.68 14.47 -10.16
N GLU A 157 2.42 15.74 -9.82
CA GLU A 157 3.26 16.88 -10.26
C GLU A 157 4.73 16.74 -9.83
N SER A 158 4.99 16.17 -8.65
CA SER A 158 6.35 15.96 -8.14
C SER A 158 6.98 14.64 -8.57
N LEU A 159 6.29 13.83 -9.37
CA LEU A 159 6.78 12.50 -9.74
C LEU A 159 8.11 12.56 -10.50
N TYR A 160 8.25 13.56 -11.37
CA TYR A 160 9.49 13.80 -12.10
C TYR A 160 10.65 14.16 -11.17
N GLN A 161 10.42 15.08 -10.22
CA GLN A 161 11.46 15.49 -9.27
C GLN A 161 11.87 14.33 -8.34
N LEU A 162 10.90 13.45 -7.99
CA LEU A 162 11.19 12.26 -7.19
C LEU A 162 12.02 11.23 -7.97
N GLU A 163 11.74 11.05 -9.29
CA GLU A 163 12.57 10.20 -10.15
C GLU A 163 13.98 10.79 -10.32
N ASP A 164 14.09 12.09 -10.56
CA ASP A 164 15.38 12.77 -10.70
C ASP A 164 16.21 12.69 -9.41
N ALA A 165 15.55 12.77 -8.25
CA ALA A 165 16.18 12.52 -6.95
C ALA A 165 16.59 11.05 -6.75
N GLY A 166 16.16 10.14 -7.61
CA GLY A 166 16.49 8.72 -7.61
C GLY A 166 15.53 7.82 -6.85
N ALA A 167 14.29 8.26 -6.56
CA ALA A 167 13.28 7.38 -5.99
C ALA A 167 12.95 6.23 -6.95
N ASP A 168 12.89 5.00 -6.45
CA ASP A 168 12.57 3.81 -7.23
C ASP A 168 11.06 3.51 -7.22
N ALA A 169 10.36 3.86 -6.12
CA ALA A 169 8.91 3.72 -6.00
C ALA A 169 8.29 4.82 -5.15
N VAL A 170 6.99 5.10 -5.38
CA VAL A 170 6.20 6.06 -4.59
C VAL A 170 4.99 5.42 -3.96
N ARG A 171 4.68 5.80 -2.72
CA ARG A 171 3.43 5.47 -2.04
C ARG A 171 2.39 6.54 -2.34
N VAL A 172 1.27 6.12 -2.90
CA VAL A 172 0.19 6.99 -3.37
C VAL A 172 -1.01 6.89 -2.46
N GLY A 173 -1.38 7.99 -1.84
CA GLY A 173 -2.56 8.14 -0.99
C GLY A 173 -2.32 9.04 0.22
N ILE A 174 -3.08 10.11 0.34
CA ILE A 174 -3.12 11.02 1.51
C ILE A 174 -4.58 11.13 1.96
N GLY A 175 -4.85 10.84 3.24
CA GLY A 175 -6.18 10.95 3.83
C GLY A 175 -7.08 9.73 3.61
N SER A 176 -6.68 8.74 2.79
CA SER A 176 -7.48 7.55 2.45
C SER A 176 -7.33 6.38 3.44
N GLY A 177 -6.40 6.43 4.39
CA GLY A 177 -6.18 5.38 5.37
C GLY A 177 -7.32 5.27 6.38
N SER A 178 -7.65 4.04 6.81
CA SER A 178 -8.82 3.75 7.68
C SER A 178 -8.76 4.34 9.09
N VAL A 179 -7.59 4.73 9.56
CA VAL A 179 -7.35 5.44 10.85
C VAL A 179 -6.61 6.76 10.63
N CYS A 180 -6.57 7.23 9.37
CA CYS A 180 -5.99 8.51 9.01
C CYS A 180 -7.04 9.61 9.18
N THR A 181 -6.72 10.64 9.93
CA THR A 181 -7.56 11.83 10.11
C THR A 181 -6.98 13.06 9.42
N THR A 182 -5.94 12.90 8.60
CA THR A 182 -5.28 14.03 7.91
C THR A 182 -6.28 14.90 7.16
N SER A 183 -7.20 14.31 6.39
CA SER A 183 -8.19 15.09 5.63
C SER A 183 -9.16 15.86 6.52
N ILE A 184 -9.50 15.31 7.69
CA ILE A 184 -10.39 15.97 8.68
C ILE A 184 -9.64 17.11 9.38
N GLN A 185 -8.38 16.90 9.75
CA GLN A 185 -7.57 17.85 10.49
C GLN A 185 -7.03 19.00 9.63
N THR A 186 -6.72 18.72 8.36
CA THR A 186 -6.02 19.66 7.48
C THR A 186 -6.84 20.15 6.29
N GLY A 187 -7.96 19.50 5.98
CA GLY A 187 -8.71 19.71 4.75
C GLY A 187 -8.02 19.16 3.49
N ILE A 188 -6.89 18.43 3.65
CA ILE A 188 -6.10 17.90 2.53
C ILE A 188 -6.37 16.41 2.34
N GLY A 189 -6.77 16.02 1.13
CA GLY A 189 -6.99 14.63 0.75
C GLY A 189 -7.58 14.54 -0.64
N ILE A 190 -7.31 13.43 -1.32
CA ILE A 190 -7.87 13.12 -2.64
C ILE A 190 -8.34 11.66 -2.60
N GLY A 191 -9.49 11.38 -3.22
CA GLY A 191 -9.98 10.01 -3.37
C GLY A 191 -8.94 9.12 -4.06
N GLN A 192 -8.78 7.92 -3.56
CA GLN A 192 -7.66 7.03 -3.92
C GLN A 192 -7.65 6.68 -5.42
N VAL A 193 -8.81 6.51 -6.04
CA VAL A 193 -8.93 6.27 -7.48
C VAL A 193 -8.42 7.46 -8.28
N SER A 194 -8.85 8.68 -7.92
CA SER A 194 -8.40 9.91 -8.59
C SER A 194 -6.90 10.13 -8.43
N SER A 195 -6.34 9.89 -7.23
CA SER A 195 -4.89 9.97 -7.00
C SER A 195 -4.11 8.99 -7.86
N LEU A 196 -4.52 7.72 -7.89
CA LEU A 196 -3.84 6.69 -8.68
C LEU A 196 -3.86 6.98 -10.17
N LEU A 197 -5.04 7.38 -10.70
CA LEU A 197 -5.19 7.68 -12.11
C LEU A 197 -4.36 8.89 -12.53
N ASN A 198 -4.34 9.95 -11.73
CA ASN A 198 -3.52 11.13 -12.00
C ASN A 198 -2.03 10.76 -12.09
N ILE A 199 -1.53 10.01 -11.11
CA ILE A 199 -0.12 9.56 -11.07
C ILE A 199 0.18 8.58 -12.20
N TYR A 200 -0.72 7.63 -12.49
CA TYR A 200 -0.57 6.68 -13.60
C TYR A 200 -0.48 7.41 -14.95
N HIS A 201 -1.34 8.39 -15.20
CA HIS A 201 -1.32 9.17 -16.46
C HIS A 201 -0.03 9.97 -16.60
N ILE A 202 0.39 10.69 -15.55
CA ILE A 202 1.64 11.47 -15.57
C ILE A 202 2.85 10.53 -15.75
N ARG A 203 2.90 9.39 -15.06
CA ARG A 203 3.94 8.38 -15.24
C ARG A 203 4.07 7.94 -16.69
N ASN A 204 2.96 7.61 -17.32
CA ASN A 204 2.97 7.11 -18.70
C ASN A 204 3.27 8.22 -19.72
N GLU A 205 2.68 9.40 -19.59
CA GLU A 205 2.91 10.55 -20.46
C GLU A 205 4.39 10.97 -20.46
N LYS A 206 4.98 11.07 -19.26
CA LYS A 206 6.38 11.50 -19.09
C LYS A 206 7.36 10.34 -19.17
N LYS A 207 6.91 9.09 -19.36
CA LYS A 207 7.73 7.86 -19.42
C LYS A 207 8.60 7.66 -18.16
N ILE A 208 8.08 8.05 -17.02
CA ILE A 208 8.71 7.91 -15.70
C ILE A 208 8.75 6.44 -15.30
N LYS A 209 9.86 5.98 -14.71
CA LYS A 209 10.10 4.56 -14.38
C LYS A 209 9.75 4.22 -12.93
N ILE A 210 9.38 5.20 -12.11
CA ILE A 210 8.99 4.99 -10.71
C ILE A 210 7.83 4.01 -10.62
N GLU A 211 7.95 2.99 -9.77
CA GLU A 211 6.86 2.06 -9.48
C GLU A 211 5.85 2.65 -8.50
N ILE A 212 4.57 2.32 -8.66
CA ILE A 212 3.44 2.88 -7.92
C ILE A 212 2.94 1.89 -6.88
N ILE A 213 2.92 2.32 -5.62
CA ILE A 213 2.32 1.60 -4.50
C ILE A 213 0.99 2.27 -4.15
N ALA A 214 -0.13 1.58 -4.35
CA ALA A 214 -1.44 2.06 -3.89
C ALA A 214 -1.56 1.91 -2.38
N ASP A 215 -1.56 3.02 -1.64
CA ASP A 215 -1.55 3.04 -0.18
C ASP A 215 -2.78 3.73 0.40
N GLY A 216 -3.63 2.96 1.07
CA GLY A 216 -4.86 3.42 1.69
C GLY A 216 -6.14 3.13 0.90
N GLY A 217 -7.27 3.16 1.60
CA GLY A 217 -8.61 2.94 1.04
C GLY A 217 -8.97 1.49 0.71
N ILE A 218 -8.03 0.55 0.73
CA ILE A 218 -8.22 -0.85 0.36
C ILE A 218 -8.83 -1.63 1.54
N LYS A 219 -10.02 -2.18 1.34
CA LYS A 219 -10.83 -2.88 2.36
C LYS A 219 -11.08 -4.35 2.02
N SER A 220 -10.91 -4.73 0.75
CA SER A 220 -11.30 -6.03 0.21
C SER A 220 -10.33 -6.50 -0.90
N PRO A 221 -10.32 -7.81 -1.24
CA PRO A 221 -9.61 -8.30 -2.42
C PRO A 221 -10.05 -7.63 -3.73
N GLY A 222 -11.33 -7.24 -3.83
CA GLY A 222 -11.85 -6.51 -4.99
C GLY A 222 -11.21 -5.11 -5.13
N ASP A 223 -10.89 -4.44 -4.02
CA ASP A 223 -10.20 -3.15 -4.08
C ASP A 223 -8.73 -3.33 -4.49
N VAL A 224 -8.08 -4.45 -4.12
CA VAL A 224 -6.76 -4.81 -4.66
C VAL A 224 -6.81 -4.95 -6.18
N ALA A 225 -7.81 -5.67 -6.72
CA ALA A 225 -8.00 -5.80 -8.17
C ALA A 225 -8.21 -4.44 -8.84
N LYS A 226 -9.04 -3.56 -8.26
CA LYS A 226 -9.25 -2.19 -8.76
C LYS A 226 -7.96 -1.38 -8.75
N ALA A 227 -7.19 -1.43 -7.65
CA ALA A 227 -5.92 -0.69 -7.55
C ALA A 227 -4.93 -1.10 -8.65
N ILE A 228 -4.77 -2.41 -8.89
CA ILE A 228 -3.92 -2.93 -9.97
C ILE A 228 -4.47 -2.51 -11.34
N ALA A 229 -5.78 -2.65 -11.58
CA ALA A 229 -6.41 -2.23 -12.83
C ALA A 229 -6.24 -0.73 -13.11
N LEU A 230 -6.18 0.11 -12.07
CA LEU A 230 -5.92 1.55 -12.15
C LEU A 230 -4.45 1.91 -12.37
N GLY A 231 -3.55 0.92 -12.42
CA GLY A 231 -2.15 1.13 -12.76
C GLY A 231 -1.16 1.05 -11.60
N ALA A 232 -1.58 0.62 -10.42
CA ALA A 232 -0.64 0.31 -9.33
C ALA A 232 0.20 -0.93 -9.67
N ASP A 233 1.48 -0.90 -9.30
CA ASP A 233 2.37 -2.05 -9.44
C ASP A 233 2.16 -3.04 -8.29
N VAL A 234 1.95 -2.51 -7.07
CA VAL A 234 1.63 -3.27 -5.85
C VAL A 234 0.69 -2.45 -4.96
N VAL A 235 0.09 -3.09 -3.95
CA VAL A 235 -0.75 -2.43 -2.95
C VAL A 235 -0.12 -2.47 -1.57
N MET A 236 -0.30 -1.40 -0.79
CA MET A 236 0.10 -1.35 0.62
C MET A 236 -1.11 -1.51 1.53
N LEU A 237 -1.02 -2.46 2.45
CA LEU A 237 -2.12 -2.84 3.32
C LEU A 237 -1.80 -2.58 4.81
N GLY A 238 -2.68 -1.83 5.47
CA GLY A 238 -2.68 -1.64 6.93
C GLY A 238 -3.81 -2.44 7.57
N ARG A 239 -5.06 -1.93 7.46
CA ARG A 239 -6.24 -2.50 8.13
C ARG A 239 -6.54 -3.95 7.75
N MET A 240 -6.34 -4.34 6.50
CA MET A 240 -6.60 -5.72 6.08
C MET A 240 -5.68 -6.71 6.81
N LEU A 241 -4.43 -6.33 7.08
CA LEU A 241 -3.45 -7.15 7.79
C LEU A 241 -3.52 -6.97 9.32
N SER A 242 -4.08 -5.86 9.81
CA SER A 242 -4.22 -5.61 11.25
C SER A 242 -5.09 -6.68 11.92
N GLY A 243 -4.83 -6.99 13.19
CA GLY A 243 -5.53 -8.03 13.93
C GLY A 243 -5.06 -9.45 13.62
N THR A 244 -4.09 -9.66 12.75
CA THR A 244 -3.49 -10.99 12.54
C THR A 244 -2.50 -11.34 13.66
N ARG A 245 -2.17 -12.62 13.80
CA ARG A 245 -1.26 -13.13 14.83
C ARG A 245 0.09 -12.43 14.78
N GLU A 246 0.60 -12.19 13.59
CA GLU A 246 1.94 -11.67 13.32
C GLU A 246 2.06 -10.14 13.49
N THR A 247 0.93 -9.41 13.62
CA THR A 247 0.99 -7.98 13.96
C THR A 247 1.51 -7.79 15.39
N PRO A 248 2.24 -6.70 15.69
CA PRO A 248 2.65 -6.35 17.05
C PRO A 248 1.47 -6.20 18.01
N GLY A 249 1.76 -6.28 19.31
CA GLY A 249 0.79 -6.12 20.38
C GLY A 249 0.09 -7.42 20.77
N GLU A 250 -0.46 -7.39 21.98
CA GLU A 250 -1.13 -8.53 22.61
C GLU A 250 -2.55 -8.77 22.07
N VAL A 251 -3.01 -10.01 22.16
CA VAL A 251 -4.40 -10.37 21.91
C VAL A 251 -5.21 -10.10 23.18
N ILE A 252 -6.22 -9.25 23.09
CA ILE A 252 -7.07 -8.83 24.19
C ILE A 252 -8.41 -9.56 24.06
N LYS A 253 -8.84 -10.24 25.15
CA LYS A 253 -10.17 -10.85 25.21
C LYS A 253 -11.16 -9.85 25.81
N TYR A 254 -12.20 -9.51 25.06
CA TYR A 254 -13.26 -8.61 25.50
C TYR A 254 -14.63 -9.10 25.01
N ASN A 255 -15.61 -9.22 25.91
CA ASN A 255 -16.95 -9.75 25.62
C ASN A 255 -16.94 -11.10 24.85
N GLY A 256 -16.05 -12.02 25.26
CA GLY A 256 -15.93 -13.34 24.63
C GLY A 256 -15.21 -13.37 23.30
N GLN A 257 -14.88 -12.24 22.71
CA GLN A 257 -14.17 -12.10 21.44
C GLN A 257 -12.72 -11.70 21.66
N LEU A 258 -11.87 -12.01 20.66
CA LEU A 258 -10.46 -11.67 20.66
C LEU A 258 -10.20 -10.44 19.76
N TRP A 259 -9.40 -9.52 20.27
CA TRP A 259 -9.12 -8.22 19.65
C TRP A 259 -7.62 -7.92 19.67
N LYS A 260 -7.17 -7.04 18.76
CA LYS A 260 -5.85 -6.39 18.79
C LYS A 260 -5.98 -4.89 18.57
N LYS A 261 -5.04 -4.12 19.09
CA LYS A 261 -4.96 -2.69 18.83
C LYS A 261 -4.53 -2.41 17.39
N TYR A 262 -5.13 -1.39 16.79
CA TYR A 262 -4.76 -0.85 15.49
C TYR A 262 -4.75 0.67 15.55
N ARG A 263 -3.64 1.31 15.16
CA ARG A 263 -3.48 2.74 15.26
C ARG A 263 -2.69 3.33 14.10
N GLY A 264 -2.99 4.62 13.77
CA GLY A 264 -2.29 5.37 12.75
C GLY A 264 -0.89 5.79 13.20
N SER A 265 0.06 5.89 12.28
CA SER A 265 1.45 6.33 12.57
C SER A 265 1.52 7.77 13.14
N ALA A 266 0.51 8.60 12.92
CA ALA A 266 0.38 9.95 13.47
C ALA A 266 -0.60 10.03 14.64
N SER A 267 -0.96 8.92 15.29
CA SER A 267 -1.82 8.91 16.48
C SER A 267 -1.08 9.37 17.75
N PHE A 268 -1.84 9.75 18.77
CA PHE A 268 -1.28 10.11 20.08
C PHE A 268 -0.42 8.97 20.66
N GLY A 269 -0.90 7.72 20.57
CA GLY A 269 -0.19 6.55 21.10
C GLY A 269 1.19 6.29 20.47
N VAL A 270 1.44 6.82 19.25
CA VAL A 270 2.76 6.77 18.58
C VAL A 270 3.59 7.99 18.93
N LYS A 271 3.00 9.19 18.83
CA LYS A 271 3.72 10.46 19.04
C LYS A 271 4.01 10.78 20.51
N MET A 272 3.22 10.24 21.42
CA MET A 272 3.28 10.51 22.88
C MET A 272 3.24 12.01 23.22
N ARG A 273 2.61 12.81 22.38
CA ARG A 273 2.38 14.27 22.54
C ARG A 273 1.09 14.67 21.83
N ASN A 274 0.45 15.75 22.27
CA ASN A 274 -0.84 16.23 21.74
C ASN A 274 -0.70 17.19 20.55
N GLU A 275 0.43 17.15 19.83
CA GLU A 275 0.68 18.05 18.72
C GLU A 275 0.62 17.31 17.38
N PHE A 276 -0.02 17.94 16.38
CA PHE A 276 -0.12 17.42 15.01
C PHE A 276 -0.66 16.00 14.92
N ILE A 277 -1.72 15.68 15.69
CA ILE A 277 -2.37 14.36 15.67
C ILE A 277 -3.23 14.26 14.41
N GLU A 278 -2.90 13.31 13.55
CA GLU A 278 -3.56 13.00 12.28
C GLU A 278 -3.88 11.50 12.14
N GLY A 279 -4.02 10.79 13.26
CA GLY A 279 -4.36 9.37 13.30
C GLY A 279 -5.08 8.98 14.57
N GLU A 280 -5.96 7.98 14.45
CA GLU A 280 -6.73 7.41 15.55
C GLU A 280 -6.18 6.05 15.99
N GLU A 281 -6.61 5.64 17.19
CA GLU A 281 -6.40 4.30 17.73
C GLU A 281 -7.76 3.60 17.86
N THR A 282 -7.83 2.33 17.45
CA THR A 282 -9.05 1.50 17.50
C THR A 282 -8.71 0.05 17.79
N MET A 283 -9.72 -0.75 18.09
CA MET A 283 -9.62 -2.19 18.22
C MET A 283 -10.11 -2.86 16.93
N VAL A 284 -9.42 -3.92 16.53
CA VAL A 284 -9.82 -4.77 15.39
C VAL A 284 -9.93 -6.22 15.86
N ALA A 285 -10.90 -6.94 15.30
CA ALA A 285 -11.07 -8.35 15.62
C ALA A 285 -9.81 -9.15 15.26
N TYR A 286 -9.45 -10.11 16.11
CA TYR A 286 -8.35 -11.04 15.85
C TYR A 286 -8.70 -11.97 14.69
N LYS A 287 -7.80 -12.06 13.70
CA LYS A 287 -8.02 -12.76 12.43
C LYS A 287 -7.23 -14.08 12.27
N GLY A 288 -6.47 -14.48 13.29
CA GLY A 288 -5.56 -15.63 13.17
C GLY A 288 -4.32 -15.31 12.30
N ALA A 289 -3.83 -16.30 11.59
CA ALA A 289 -2.59 -16.16 10.81
C ALA A 289 -2.76 -15.22 9.60
N VAL A 290 -1.76 -14.38 9.34
CA VAL A 290 -1.72 -13.46 8.17
C VAL A 290 -1.78 -14.23 6.85
N LYS A 291 -1.28 -15.46 6.81
CA LYS A 291 -1.39 -16.33 5.64
C LYS A 291 -2.81 -16.45 5.11
N ASN A 292 -3.80 -16.60 5.99
CA ASN A 292 -5.21 -16.74 5.58
C ASN A 292 -5.72 -15.45 4.89
N VAL A 293 -5.25 -14.29 5.35
CA VAL A 293 -5.58 -13.00 4.71
C VAL A 293 -4.94 -12.90 3.32
N ILE A 294 -3.66 -13.27 3.20
CA ILE A 294 -2.94 -13.24 1.91
C ILE A 294 -3.54 -14.25 0.92
N ASP A 295 -3.87 -15.46 1.37
CA ASP A 295 -4.55 -16.47 0.52
C ASP A 295 -5.89 -15.93 0.02
N GLY A 296 -6.71 -15.34 0.91
CA GLY A 296 -7.99 -14.73 0.53
C GLY A 296 -7.85 -13.57 -0.47
N ILE A 297 -6.79 -12.76 -0.36
CA ILE A 297 -6.47 -11.70 -1.33
C ILE A 297 -6.10 -12.33 -2.68
N SER A 298 -5.23 -13.33 -2.69
CA SER A 298 -4.83 -14.05 -3.90
C SER A 298 -6.04 -14.66 -4.62
N ASP A 299 -6.93 -15.33 -3.87
CA ASP A 299 -8.11 -15.99 -4.42
C ASP A 299 -9.12 -14.98 -4.99
N GLY A 300 -9.35 -13.88 -4.28
CA GLY A 300 -10.20 -12.80 -4.77
C GLY A 300 -9.65 -12.12 -6.03
N LEU A 301 -8.33 -11.90 -6.06
CA LEU A 301 -7.64 -11.32 -7.22
C LEU A 301 -7.72 -12.25 -8.43
N LYS A 302 -7.45 -13.56 -8.27
CA LYS A 302 -7.64 -14.57 -9.32
C LYS A 302 -9.08 -14.63 -9.84
N SER A 303 -10.05 -14.49 -8.92
CA SER A 303 -11.45 -14.41 -9.31
C SER A 303 -11.72 -13.20 -10.19
N SER A 304 -11.28 -11.99 -9.78
CA SER A 304 -11.43 -10.78 -10.58
C SER A 304 -10.77 -10.92 -11.94
N MET A 305 -9.54 -11.44 -11.99
CA MET A 305 -8.79 -11.69 -13.23
C MET A 305 -9.54 -12.65 -14.16
N SER A 306 -10.16 -13.70 -13.62
CA SER A 306 -10.93 -14.65 -14.44
C SER A 306 -12.17 -14.00 -15.08
N TYR A 307 -12.87 -13.11 -14.37
CA TYR A 307 -13.99 -12.35 -14.94
C TYR A 307 -13.55 -11.31 -15.99
N MET A 308 -12.33 -10.78 -15.83
CA MET A 308 -11.75 -9.80 -16.73
C MET A 308 -10.97 -10.42 -17.89
N ASN A 309 -10.92 -11.77 -18.00
CA ASN A 309 -10.11 -12.51 -18.97
C ASN A 309 -8.61 -12.13 -18.94
N CYS A 310 -8.05 -11.95 -17.73
CA CYS A 310 -6.66 -11.58 -17.50
C CYS A 310 -5.89 -12.76 -16.91
N PHE A 311 -4.89 -13.30 -17.64
CA PHE A 311 -4.06 -14.41 -17.20
C PHE A 311 -2.96 -13.96 -16.21
N ASN A 312 -2.59 -12.69 -16.23
CA ASN A 312 -1.55 -12.08 -15.39
C ASN A 312 -1.92 -10.65 -15.00
N LEU A 313 -1.17 -10.07 -14.07
CA LEU A 313 -1.44 -8.71 -13.57
C LEU A 313 -1.16 -7.63 -14.62
N ASP A 314 -0.27 -7.86 -15.58
CA ASP A 314 0.00 -6.89 -16.65
C ASP A 314 -1.21 -6.74 -17.57
N GLU A 315 -1.94 -7.83 -17.81
CA GLU A 315 -3.22 -7.77 -18.52
C GLU A 315 -4.29 -7.03 -17.72
N LEU A 316 -4.35 -7.27 -16.39
CA LEU A 316 -5.29 -6.55 -15.53
C LEU A 316 -5.00 -5.04 -15.50
N ARG A 317 -3.73 -4.62 -15.49
CA ARG A 317 -3.31 -3.20 -15.59
C ARG A 317 -3.76 -2.53 -16.90
N LYS A 318 -3.95 -3.31 -17.96
CA LYS A 318 -4.45 -2.82 -19.26
C LYS A 318 -5.98 -2.65 -19.30
N THR A 319 -6.68 -2.93 -18.21
CA THR A 319 -8.13 -2.69 -18.14
C THR A 319 -8.44 -1.22 -18.40
N GLU A 320 -9.35 -0.97 -19.35
CA GLU A 320 -9.78 0.39 -19.74
C GLU A 320 -11.25 0.67 -19.44
N THR A 321 -11.99 -0.31 -18.91
CA THR A 321 -13.45 -0.20 -18.73
C THR A 321 -13.89 -0.31 -17.29
N PHE A 322 -14.59 0.74 -16.83
CA PHE A 322 -15.08 0.88 -15.46
C PHE A 322 -16.52 1.39 -15.46
N ALA A 323 -17.27 1.08 -14.40
CA ALA A 323 -18.53 1.73 -14.08
C ALA A 323 -18.34 2.69 -12.90
N ILE A 324 -19.03 3.83 -12.94
CA ILE A 324 -19.26 4.65 -11.74
C ILE A 324 -20.54 4.14 -11.08
N LEU A 325 -20.48 3.92 -9.78
CA LEU A 325 -21.57 3.39 -8.98
C LEU A 325 -22.38 4.52 -8.35
N SER A 326 -23.71 4.37 -8.34
CA SER A 326 -24.54 5.17 -7.45
C SER A 326 -24.45 4.64 -6.01
N ASN A 327 -24.83 5.46 -5.02
CA ASN A 327 -24.93 5.00 -3.63
C ASN A 327 -25.80 3.76 -3.48
N SER A 328 -26.91 3.66 -4.22
CA SER A 328 -27.79 2.48 -4.20
C SER A 328 -27.08 1.24 -4.74
N SER A 329 -26.34 1.38 -5.84
CA SER A 329 -25.56 0.26 -6.42
C SER A 329 -24.43 -0.18 -5.48
N TYR A 330 -23.81 0.76 -4.76
CA TYR A 330 -22.82 0.44 -3.74
C TYR A 330 -23.45 -0.35 -2.58
N LEU A 331 -24.58 0.11 -2.04
CA LEU A 331 -25.28 -0.56 -0.95
C LEU A 331 -25.81 -1.95 -1.35
N GLU A 332 -26.24 -2.13 -2.62
CA GLU A 332 -26.68 -3.43 -3.13
C GLU A 332 -25.56 -4.50 -3.10
N ARG A 333 -24.30 -4.09 -3.20
CA ARG A 333 -23.13 -4.98 -3.16
C ARG A 333 -22.78 -5.49 -1.75
N LEU A 334 -23.28 -4.82 -0.71
CA LEU A 334 -23.01 -5.23 0.66
C LEU A 334 -23.83 -6.50 0.99
N PRO A 335 -23.26 -7.44 1.78
CA PRO A 335 -24.02 -8.60 2.25
C PRO A 335 -25.28 -8.14 2.95
N LYS A 336 -26.41 -8.68 2.54
CA LYS A 336 -27.70 -8.48 3.23
C LYS A 336 -27.70 -9.40 4.44
N MET A 337 -27.59 -8.84 5.63
CA MET A 337 -27.78 -9.56 6.90
C MET A 337 -29.26 -9.63 7.25
#